data_843ffa8839b71239e51326affb17ad07
#
_entry.id   843ffa8839b71239e51326affb17ad07
#
_cell.length_a   1.000
_cell.length_b   1.000
_cell.length_c   1.000
_cell.angle_alpha   90.00
_cell.angle_beta   90.00
_cell.angle_gamma   90.00
#
_symmetry.space_group_name_H-M   'P 1'
#
loop_
_entity.id
_entity.type
_entity.pdbx_description
1 polymer ?
#
loop_
_entity_poly.entity_id
_entity_poly.type
_entity_poly.pdbx_seq_one_letter_code
_entity_poly.pdbx_strand_id
1 'polypeptide(L)'
;MTISKGKQLFPREEYLRRLAAVKAEMAQRDIEAFIVSSPANITYLSGHTAHTAYVPQGLVISMQEEEPTFVMRRMDAPAAIHESFLNRNNVIGYPENLIANPEKDGYDVIIDFLHDRGLANRGVGLEPGFLTLKQFGRGQDKFATRLPKARIVDCSRAIDWIRLVKSELEIAVMREAAAIADAAIMRAADVIRPGVREADAAAEVIGTLVRGANGKPGTAIAPYCMCSSPRTGTAHIRWSDDVFRDSSQINLEVGAVRQGYTAALMRTYIIGKPSDRLRRLHEAEVAGLEAALNTVRPGATCSEVANAFYRTLEKQGFTKESRCGYAIGIDWTEPTASLRDGDMTVLKPNMTFHVMLGNWIDEDFGYAISETFRVTDSGAEVLTTAPRKLFEL
;
A
#
# COMPACT_ATOMS: atom_id res chain seq x y z
N MET A 1 0.01 33.89 -12.90
CA MET A 1 1.16 33.23 -12.22
C MET A 1 1.15 31.75 -12.60
N THR A 2 2.32 31.18 -12.91
CA THR A 2 2.47 29.74 -13.15
C THR A 2 2.85 29.04 -11.84
N ILE A 3 2.29 27.85 -11.57
CA ILE A 3 2.65 27.06 -10.39
C ILE A 3 4.14 26.69 -10.45
N SER A 4 4.83 26.82 -9.32
CA SER A 4 6.22 26.40 -9.17
C SER A 4 6.30 24.92 -8.75
N LYS A 5 7.41 24.29 -9.08
CA LYS A 5 7.73 22.94 -8.60
C LYS A 5 7.99 22.97 -7.09
N GLY A 6 7.35 22.07 -6.36
CA GLY A 6 7.57 21.87 -4.93
C GLY A 6 8.86 21.08 -4.65
N LYS A 7 9.13 20.87 -3.36
CA LYS A 7 10.22 19.98 -2.94
C LYS A 7 9.87 18.54 -3.29
N GLN A 8 10.71 17.88 -4.07
CA GLN A 8 10.54 16.49 -4.43
C GLN A 8 10.91 15.56 -3.27
N LEU A 9 10.20 14.44 -3.17
CA LEU A 9 10.48 13.42 -2.14
C LEU A 9 11.87 12.81 -2.30
N PHE A 10 12.19 12.44 -3.53
CA PHE A 10 13.49 11.85 -3.88
C PHE A 10 14.22 12.70 -4.92
N PRO A 11 15.54 12.58 -5.02
CA PRO A 11 16.31 13.19 -6.11
C PRO A 11 15.88 12.60 -7.47
N ARG A 12 16.03 13.38 -8.54
CA ARG A 12 15.64 12.98 -9.90
C ARG A 12 16.26 11.66 -10.34
N GLU A 13 17.48 11.41 -9.93
CA GLU A 13 18.26 10.20 -10.26
C GLU A 13 17.57 8.93 -9.76
N GLU A 14 16.88 8.99 -8.62
CA GLU A 14 16.11 7.85 -8.10
C GLU A 14 14.93 7.51 -9.02
N TYR A 15 14.19 8.50 -9.49
CA TYR A 15 13.10 8.28 -10.45
C TYR A 15 13.60 7.75 -11.78
N LEU A 16 14.72 8.26 -12.28
CA LEU A 16 15.34 7.76 -13.50
C LEU A 16 15.84 6.33 -13.36
N ARG A 17 16.38 5.95 -12.20
CA ARG A 17 16.76 4.56 -11.90
C ARG A 17 15.55 3.63 -11.96
N ARG A 18 14.41 4.03 -11.38
CA ARG A 18 13.14 3.28 -11.43
C ARG A 18 12.62 3.13 -12.86
N LEU A 19 12.65 4.21 -13.62
CA LEU A 19 12.28 4.20 -15.04
C LEU A 19 13.19 3.29 -15.86
N ALA A 20 14.47 3.27 -15.59
CA ALA A 20 15.42 2.38 -16.27
C ALA A 20 15.06 0.89 -16.01
N ALA A 21 14.67 0.53 -14.78
CA ALA A 21 14.21 -0.83 -14.47
C ALA A 21 12.93 -1.19 -15.23
N VAL A 22 11.96 -0.26 -15.32
CA VAL A 22 10.73 -0.47 -16.10
C VAL A 22 11.03 -0.60 -17.59
N LYS A 23 11.92 0.22 -18.13
CA LYS A 23 12.34 0.13 -19.55
C LYS A 23 13.06 -1.18 -19.85
N ALA A 24 13.84 -1.71 -18.92
CA ALA A 24 14.45 -3.04 -19.09
C ALA A 24 13.37 -4.13 -19.19
N GLU A 25 12.32 -4.07 -18.37
CA GLU A 25 11.16 -4.97 -18.46
C GLU A 25 10.38 -4.77 -19.76
N MET A 26 10.21 -3.53 -20.21
CA MET A 26 9.57 -3.21 -21.51
C MET A 26 10.35 -3.84 -22.67
N ALA A 27 11.69 -3.74 -22.64
CA ALA A 27 12.55 -4.32 -23.67
C ALA A 27 12.42 -5.85 -23.74
N GLN A 28 12.34 -6.55 -22.58
CA GLN A 28 12.14 -8.01 -22.54
C GLN A 28 10.80 -8.44 -23.14
N ARG A 29 9.78 -7.58 -23.08
CA ARG A 29 8.44 -7.82 -23.62
C ARG A 29 8.23 -7.27 -25.02
N ASP A 30 9.26 -6.68 -25.64
CA ASP A 30 9.17 -6.00 -26.93
C ASP A 30 8.08 -4.91 -26.94
N ILE A 31 8.11 -4.02 -25.94
CA ILE A 31 7.16 -2.92 -25.74
C ILE A 31 7.91 -1.60 -25.93
N GLU A 32 7.40 -0.72 -26.79
CA GLU A 32 7.98 0.61 -27.03
C GLU A 32 7.26 1.73 -26.27
N ALA A 33 6.00 1.52 -25.89
CA ALA A 33 5.24 2.43 -25.03
C ALA A 33 4.54 1.65 -23.91
N PHE A 34 4.53 2.18 -22.69
CA PHE A 34 3.78 1.59 -21.57
C PHE A 34 2.91 2.66 -20.92
N ILE A 35 1.61 2.42 -20.87
CA ILE A 35 0.61 3.28 -20.23
C ILE A 35 0.39 2.76 -18.82
N VAL A 36 0.98 3.46 -17.86
CA VAL A 36 0.85 3.18 -16.43
C VAL A 36 -0.36 3.92 -15.89
N SER A 37 -1.33 3.21 -15.38
CA SER A 37 -2.60 3.74 -14.88
C SER A 37 -2.88 3.44 -13.41
N SER A 38 -2.16 2.49 -12.80
CA SER A 38 -2.18 2.25 -11.37
C SER A 38 -1.70 3.47 -10.58
N PRO A 39 -2.50 4.00 -9.62
CA PRO A 39 -2.08 5.15 -8.80
C PRO A 39 -0.77 4.93 -8.07
N ALA A 40 -0.57 3.74 -7.51
CA ALA A 40 0.67 3.40 -6.81
C ALA A 40 1.88 3.38 -7.75
N ASN A 41 1.73 2.87 -8.97
CA ASN A 41 2.79 2.84 -9.97
C ASN A 41 3.09 4.25 -10.51
N ILE A 42 2.07 5.10 -10.66
CA ILE A 42 2.25 6.53 -10.99
C ILE A 42 3.03 7.23 -9.87
N THR A 43 2.66 7.01 -8.60
CA THR A 43 3.39 7.56 -7.44
C THR A 43 4.85 7.09 -7.43
N TYR A 44 5.09 5.80 -7.63
CA TYR A 44 6.44 5.22 -7.66
C TYR A 44 7.33 5.85 -8.73
N LEU A 45 6.77 6.08 -9.93
CA LEU A 45 7.52 6.53 -11.10
C LEU A 45 7.58 8.04 -11.26
N SER A 46 6.71 8.80 -10.60
CA SER A 46 6.65 10.26 -10.78
C SER A 46 6.77 11.07 -9.49
N GLY A 47 6.45 10.50 -8.35
CA GLY A 47 6.32 11.20 -7.07
C GLY A 47 4.97 11.89 -6.88
N HIS A 48 4.03 11.75 -7.82
CA HIS A 48 2.69 12.33 -7.70
C HIS A 48 1.83 11.50 -6.74
N THR A 49 1.35 12.11 -5.66
CA THR A 49 0.58 11.43 -4.61
C THR A 49 -0.87 11.89 -4.51
N ALA A 50 -1.28 12.91 -5.29
CA ALA A 50 -2.63 13.44 -5.26
C ALA A 50 -3.66 12.41 -5.76
N HIS A 51 -4.84 12.42 -5.15
CA HIS A 51 -5.92 11.51 -5.47
C HIS A 51 -6.70 11.98 -6.71
N THR A 52 -6.19 11.66 -7.90
CA THR A 52 -6.75 12.08 -9.20
C THR A 52 -7.24 10.92 -10.08
N ALA A 53 -7.02 9.67 -9.66
CA ALA A 53 -7.29 8.46 -10.47
C ALA A 53 -8.79 8.09 -10.60
N TYR A 54 -9.70 8.94 -10.17
CA TYR A 54 -11.15 8.73 -10.37
C TYR A 54 -11.62 9.10 -11.79
N VAL A 55 -10.77 9.73 -12.59
CA VAL A 55 -10.96 10.01 -14.01
C VAL A 55 -9.84 9.40 -14.84
N PRO A 56 -10.03 9.21 -16.17
CA PRO A 56 -8.99 8.68 -17.04
C PRO A 56 -7.69 9.47 -16.94
N GLN A 57 -6.60 8.77 -16.63
CA GLN A 57 -5.25 9.31 -16.63
C GLN A 57 -4.24 8.21 -16.91
N GLY A 58 -3.04 8.57 -17.34
CA GLY A 58 -1.96 7.62 -17.55
C GLY A 58 -0.60 8.28 -17.67
N LEU A 59 0.38 7.64 -17.07
CA LEU A 59 1.79 7.98 -17.25
C LEU A 59 2.33 7.17 -18.42
N VAL A 60 2.63 7.82 -19.54
CA VAL A 60 3.12 7.19 -20.77
C VAL A 60 4.64 7.13 -20.73
N ILE A 61 5.19 5.94 -20.60
CA ILE A 61 6.63 5.68 -20.68
C ILE A 61 6.94 5.29 -22.13
N SER A 62 7.91 5.95 -22.75
CA SER A 62 8.44 5.61 -24.07
C SER A 62 9.89 5.16 -23.95
N MET A 63 10.29 4.17 -24.75
CA MET A 63 11.69 3.76 -24.87
C MET A 63 12.58 4.88 -25.42
N GLN A 64 12.01 5.84 -26.15
CA GLN A 64 12.74 6.92 -26.82
C GLN A 64 12.95 8.16 -25.94
N GLU A 65 12.10 8.36 -24.92
CA GLU A 65 12.09 9.57 -24.09
C GLU A 65 12.74 9.27 -22.73
N GLU A 66 13.49 10.21 -22.17
CA GLU A 66 14.09 10.03 -20.84
C GLU A 66 13.03 10.01 -19.74
N GLU A 67 12.14 11.01 -19.75
CA GLU A 67 11.06 11.16 -18.80
C GLU A 67 9.73 10.67 -19.40
N PRO A 68 8.83 10.12 -18.60
CA PRO A 68 7.49 9.81 -19.06
C PRO A 68 6.64 11.06 -19.25
N THR A 69 5.57 10.97 -20.02
CA THR A 69 4.55 12.01 -20.15
C THR A 69 3.30 11.62 -19.36
N PHE A 70 2.85 12.50 -18.47
CA PHE A 70 1.65 12.30 -17.68
C PHE A 70 0.46 13.01 -18.33
N VAL A 71 -0.49 12.24 -18.83
CA VAL A 71 -1.74 12.72 -19.42
C VAL A 71 -2.84 12.59 -18.37
N MET A 72 -3.48 13.70 -18.02
CA MET A 72 -4.47 13.76 -16.96
C MET A 72 -5.46 14.92 -17.16
N ARG A 73 -6.46 15.02 -16.32
CA ARG A 73 -7.42 16.12 -16.34
C ARG A 73 -6.71 17.48 -16.13
N ARG A 74 -7.08 18.49 -16.92
CA ARG A 74 -6.39 19.81 -16.88
C ARG A 74 -6.42 20.47 -15.50
N MET A 75 -7.53 20.37 -14.77
CA MET A 75 -7.63 21.01 -13.45
C MET A 75 -6.72 20.37 -12.41
N ASP A 76 -6.34 19.11 -12.61
CA ASP A 76 -5.45 18.36 -11.71
C ASP A 76 -3.97 18.46 -12.13
N ALA A 77 -3.68 18.83 -13.38
CA ALA A 77 -2.33 18.97 -13.89
C ALA A 77 -1.41 19.89 -13.05
N PRO A 78 -1.88 21.01 -12.46
CA PRO A 78 -1.06 21.80 -11.55
C PRO A 78 -0.52 21.02 -10.35
N ALA A 79 -1.29 20.07 -9.77
CA ALA A 79 -0.81 19.22 -8.68
C ALA A 79 0.35 18.33 -9.16
N ALA A 80 0.23 17.69 -10.32
CA ALA A 80 1.30 16.88 -10.89
C ALA A 80 2.55 17.71 -11.22
N ILE A 81 2.40 18.93 -11.73
CA ILE A 81 3.54 19.84 -11.99
C ILE A 81 4.25 20.20 -10.68
N HIS A 82 3.50 20.42 -9.59
CA HIS A 82 4.04 20.78 -8.29
C HIS A 82 4.75 19.59 -7.61
N GLU A 83 4.10 18.44 -7.57
CA GLU A 83 4.53 17.28 -6.77
C GLU A 83 5.56 16.40 -7.48
N SER A 84 5.37 16.14 -8.80
CA SER A 84 6.21 15.17 -9.52
C SER A 84 7.59 15.72 -9.89
N PHE A 85 8.53 14.83 -10.17
CA PHE A 85 9.85 15.23 -10.71
C PHE A 85 9.80 15.65 -12.18
N LEU A 86 8.70 15.36 -12.89
CA LEU A 86 8.55 15.58 -14.33
C LEU A 86 8.72 17.03 -14.74
N ASN A 87 9.31 17.26 -15.89
CA ASN A 87 9.28 18.57 -16.51
C ASN A 87 7.84 19.00 -16.81
N ARG A 88 7.54 20.29 -16.71
CA ARG A 88 6.22 20.85 -16.99
C ARG A 88 5.64 20.42 -18.35
N ASN A 89 6.49 20.36 -19.37
CA ASN A 89 6.07 19.99 -20.73
C ASN A 89 5.69 18.50 -20.85
N ASN A 90 6.05 17.69 -19.86
CA ASN A 90 5.68 16.27 -19.76
C ASN A 90 4.40 16.07 -18.92
N VAL A 91 3.65 17.14 -18.62
CA VAL A 91 2.32 17.04 -17.99
C VAL A 91 1.30 17.67 -18.94
N ILE A 92 0.45 16.82 -19.53
CA ILE A 92 -0.57 17.19 -20.50
C ILE A 92 -1.94 17.16 -19.83
N GLY A 93 -2.59 18.33 -19.77
CA GLY A 93 -3.93 18.47 -19.19
C GLY A 93 -5.01 18.43 -20.26
N TYR A 94 -5.85 17.40 -20.32
CA TYR A 94 -7.00 17.36 -21.22
C TYR A 94 -8.19 18.20 -20.69
N PRO A 95 -9.04 18.75 -21.59
CA PRO A 95 -10.09 19.67 -21.20
C PRO A 95 -11.28 19.00 -20.52
N GLU A 96 -12.04 19.80 -19.75
CA GLU A 96 -13.16 19.36 -18.91
C GLU A 96 -14.31 18.71 -19.69
N ASN A 97 -14.53 19.12 -20.93
CA ASN A 97 -15.60 18.56 -21.77
C ASN A 97 -15.39 17.09 -22.18
N LEU A 98 -14.24 16.51 -21.81
CA LEU A 98 -14.00 15.06 -21.93
C LEU A 98 -14.40 14.26 -20.68
N ILE A 99 -14.79 14.94 -19.60
CA ILE A 99 -15.29 14.25 -18.39
C ILE A 99 -16.75 13.87 -18.61
N ALA A 100 -17.05 12.60 -18.35
CA ALA A 100 -18.39 12.00 -18.57
C ALA A 100 -18.92 12.18 -20.01
N ASN A 101 -18.03 12.38 -20.97
CA ASN A 101 -18.41 12.45 -22.37
C ASN A 101 -18.60 11.03 -22.91
N PRO A 102 -19.73 10.70 -23.57
CA PRO A 102 -20.02 9.34 -24.04
C PRO A 102 -19.17 8.91 -25.25
N GLU A 103 -18.60 9.85 -26.01
CA GLU A 103 -17.85 9.58 -27.23
C GLU A 103 -16.34 9.57 -27.01
N LYS A 104 -15.84 10.54 -26.26
CA LYS A 104 -14.39 10.75 -26.03
C LYS A 104 -14.09 11.01 -24.55
N ASP A 105 -12.95 10.52 -24.07
CA ASP A 105 -12.45 10.73 -22.72
C ASP A 105 -10.91 10.93 -22.68
N GLY A 106 -10.32 10.98 -21.50
CA GLY A 106 -8.88 11.16 -21.35
C GLY A 106 -8.03 10.04 -21.96
N TYR A 107 -8.56 8.83 -22.11
CA TYR A 107 -7.84 7.75 -22.82
C TYR A 107 -7.71 8.03 -24.31
N ASP A 108 -8.69 8.70 -24.94
CA ASP A 108 -8.55 9.14 -26.32
C ASP A 108 -7.38 10.09 -26.50
N VAL A 109 -7.14 10.98 -25.53
CA VAL A 109 -5.98 11.89 -25.54
C VAL A 109 -4.66 11.14 -25.42
N ILE A 110 -4.60 10.10 -24.59
CA ILE A 110 -3.42 9.21 -24.52
C ILE A 110 -3.17 8.52 -25.86
N ILE A 111 -4.22 8.01 -26.48
CA ILE A 111 -4.12 7.35 -27.78
C ILE A 111 -3.67 8.32 -28.88
N ASP A 112 -4.24 9.53 -28.91
CA ASP A 112 -3.81 10.59 -29.84
C ASP A 112 -2.31 10.93 -29.64
N PHE A 113 -1.86 11.03 -28.38
CA PHE A 113 -0.44 11.22 -28.04
C PHE A 113 0.45 10.08 -28.61
N LEU A 114 -0.01 8.82 -28.54
CA LEU A 114 0.75 7.69 -29.11
C LEU A 114 0.82 7.80 -30.65
N HIS A 115 -0.23 8.26 -31.32
CA HIS A 115 -0.20 8.52 -32.76
C HIS A 115 0.80 9.62 -33.12
N ASP A 116 0.76 10.74 -32.41
CA ASP A 116 1.65 11.88 -32.63
C ASP A 116 3.16 11.52 -32.43
N ARG A 117 3.43 10.53 -31.57
CA ARG A 117 4.79 10.04 -31.29
C ARG A 117 5.21 8.85 -32.15
N GLY A 118 4.38 8.41 -33.10
CA GLY A 118 4.68 7.26 -33.96
C GLY A 118 4.69 5.90 -33.23
N LEU A 119 4.07 5.84 -32.05
CA LEU A 119 4.00 4.64 -31.20
C LEU A 119 2.73 3.79 -31.43
N ALA A 120 1.77 4.31 -32.17
CA ALA A 120 0.45 3.70 -32.40
C ALA A 120 0.46 2.34 -33.16
N ASN A 121 1.58 1.96 -33.76
CA ASN A 121 1.75 0.70 -34.49
C ASN A 121 2.84 -0.20 -33.86
N ARG A 122 3.19 0.03 -32.60
CA ARG A 122 4.27 -0.64 -31.89
C ARG A 122 3.76 -1.57 -30.79
N GLY A 123 4.66 -2.17 -30.03
CA GLY A 123 4.29 -2.85 -28.79
C GLY A 123 3.83 -1.84 -27.74
N VAL A 124 2.61 -1.97 -27.25
CA VAL A 124 2.01 -1.07 -26.24
C VAL A 124 1.60 -1.87 -25.02
N GLY A 125 2.25 -1.60 -23.89
CA GLY A 125 1.91 -2.17 -22.59
C GLY A 125 0.77 -1.42 -21.93
N LEU A 126 -0.14 -2.14 -21.28
CA LEU A 126 -1.25 -1.60 -20.51
C LEU A 126 -1.33 -2.27 -19.14
N GLU A 127 -1.95 -1.58 -18.18
CA GLU A 127 -2.40 -2.13 -16.90
C GLU A 127 -3.94 -2.28 -16.92
N PRO A 128 -4.52 -3.36 -17.49
CA PRO A 128 -5.95 -3.46 -17.77
C PRO A 128 -6.86 -3.26 -16.56
N GLY A 129 -6.45 -3.73 -15.38
CA GLY A 129 -7.20 -3.62 -14.13
C GLY A 129 -7.49 -2.19 -13.67
N PHE A 130 -6.71 -1.21 -14.14
CA PHE A 130 -6.84 0.20 -13.79
C PHE A 130 -7.42 1.06 -14.93
N LEU A 131 -7.59 0.50 -16.12
CA LEU A 131 -8.21 1.18 -17.26
C LEU A 131 -9.76 1.13 -17.23
N THR A 132 -10.32 0.26 -16.42
CA THR A 132 -11.78 0.09 -16.22
C THR A 132 -12.25 0.87 -15.00
N LEU A 133 -12.12 2.20 -15.01
CA LEU A 133 -12.72 3.01 -13.97
C LEU A 133 -14.24 3.02 -14.11
N LYS A 134 -14.92 2.57 -13.09
CA LYS A 134 -16.35 2.24 -13.02
C LYS A 134 -17.32 3.36 -13.49
N GLN A 135 -16.88 4.59 -13.66
CA GLN A 135 -17.75 5.73 -13.95
C GLN A 135 -17.45 6.44 -15.27
N PHE A 136 -16.22 6.39 -15.83
CA PHE A 136 -15.82 7.36 -16.85
C PHE A 136 -15.02 6.81 -18.04
N GLY A 137 -14.94 5.48 -18.26
CA GLY A 137 -14.24 4.99 -19.42
C GLY A 137 -14.13 3.47 -19.57
N ARG A 138 -14.07 3.02 -20.82
CA ARG A 138 -13.71 1.64 -21.21
C ARG A 138 -12.33 1.67 -21.87
N GLY A 139 -11.29 1.96 -21.08
CA GLY A 139 -9.95 2.21 -21.59
C GLY A 139 -9.40 1.06 -22.42
N GLN A 140 -9.48 -0.18 -21.94
CA GLN A 140 -8.92 -1.33 -22.66
C GLN A 140 -9.52 -1.52 -24.04
N ASP A 141 -10.84 -1.43 -24.18
CA ASP A 141 -11.54 -1.59 -25.45
C ASP A 141 -11.18 -0.46 -26.43
N LYS A 142 -11.01 0.78 -25.92
CA LYS A 142 -10.58 1.92 -26.73
C LYS A 142 -9.18 1.73 -27.29
N PHE A 143 -8.21 1.29 -26.47
CA PHE A 143 -6.87 1.02 -26.94
C PHE A 143 -6.86 -0.04 -28.05
N ALA A 144 -7.55 -1.16 -27.85
CA ALA A 144 -7.66 -2.21 -28.87
C ALA A 144 -8.33 -1.71 -30.17
N THR A 145 -9.39 -0.91 -30.05
CA THR A 145 -10.13 -0.40 -31.22
C THR A 145 -9.39 0.67 -31.98
N ARG A 146 -8.77 1.62 -31.29
CA ARG A 146 -8.11 2.79 -31.89
C ARG A 146 -6.64 2.56 -32.26
N LEU A 147 -6.03 1.48 -31.76
CA LEU A 147 -4.68 1.06 -32.12
C LEU A 147 -4.68 -0.32 -32.81
N PRO A 148 -5.39 -0.48 -33.95
CA PRO A 148 -5.61 -1.80 -34.57
C PRO A 148 -4.34 -2.46 -35.10
N LYS A 149 -3.26 -1.71 -35.24
CA LYS A 149 -1.95 -2.20 -35.68
C LYS A 149 -0.94 -2.35 -34.52
N ALA A 150 -1.29 -1.95 -33.31
CA ALA A 150 -0.44 -2.12 -32.15
C ALA A 150 -0.53 -3.55 -31.62
N ARG A 151 0.57 -4.05 -31.11
CA ARG A 151 0.57 -5.26 -30.30
C ARG A 151 0.33 -4.86 -28.84
N ILE A 152 -0.92 -4.99 -28.39
CA ILE A 152 -1.30 -4.69 -26.99
C ILE A 152 -0.81 -5.82 -26.09
N VAL A 153 -0.08 -5.46 -25.02
CA VAL A 153 0.50 -6.39 -24.05
C VAL A 153 -0.03 -6.09 -22.66
N ASP A 154 -0.53 -7.10 -21.98
CA ASP A 154 -0.88 -7.01 -20.57
C ASP A 154 0.40 -6.92 -19.73
N CYS A 155 0.59 -5.78 -19.08
CA CYS A 155 1.69 -5.48 -18.19
C CYS A 155 1.27 -5.40 -16.71
N SER A 156 0.11 -5.99 -16.39
CA SER A 156 -0.35 -6.11 -15.00
C SER A 156 0.77 -6.62 -14.11
N ARG A 157 0.97 -5.95 -13.00
CA ARG A 157 1.99 -6.27 -11.98
C ARG A 157 3.47 -6.15 -12.42
N ALA A 158 3.78 -5.75 -13.64
CA ALA A 158 5.17 -5.63 -14.07
C ALA A 158 5.96 -4.66 -13.16
N ILE A 159 5.37 -3.50 -12.88
CA ILE A 159 5.97 -2.49 -11.99
C ILE A 159 5.87 -2.91 -10.52
N ASP A 160 4.79 -3.60 -10.12
CA ASP A 160 4.63 -4.08 -8.74
C ASP A 160 5.77 -4.99 -8.30
N TRP A 161 6.23 -5.90 -9.18
CA TRP A 161 7.37 -6.76 -8.91
C TRP A 161 8.69 -6.00 -8.84
N ILE A 162 8.85 -4.90 -9.58
CA ILE A 162 10.01 -3.99 -9.47
C ILE A 162 9.98 -3.27 -8.12
N ARG A 163 8.81 -2.75 -7.69
CA ARG A 163 8.61 -2.06 -6.41
C ARG A 163 8.78 -2.96 -5.18
N LEU A 164 8.67 -4.28 -5.36
CA LEU A 164 8.76 -5.23 -4.24
C LEU A 164 10.09 -5.06 -3.48
N VAL A 165 11.18 -4.76 -4.18
CA VAL A 165 12.49 -4.47 -3.57
C VAL A 165 12.68 -2.95 -3.49
N LYS A 166 12.66 -2.42 -2.27
CA LYS A 166 12.73 -0.98 -1.99
C LYS A 166 14.17 -0.46 -2.09
N SER A 167 14.34 0.80 -2.46
CA SER A 167 15.61 1.49 -2.26
C SER A 167 15.78 1.91 -0.77
N GLU A 168 16.99 2.25 -0.36
CA GLU A 168 17.22 2.79 0.99
C GLU A 168 16.48 4.11 1.22
N LEU A 169 16.25 4.89 0.16
CA LEU A 169 15.44 6.11 0.26
C LEU A 169 13.96 5.79 0.57
N GLU A 170 13.41 4.75 -0.03
CA GLU A 170 12.04 4.28 0.27
C GLU A 170 11.95 3.72 1.69
N ILE A 171 12.93 2.93 2.12
CA ILE A 171 13.01 2.41 3.49
C ILE A 171 13.05 3.54 4.51
N ALA A 172 13.77 4.63 4.25
CA ALA A 172 13.81 5.79 5.14
C ALA A 172 12.41 6.41 5.33
N VAL A 173 11.63 6.53 4.26
CA VAL A 173 10.24 7.03 4.32
C VAL A 173 9.33 6.04 5.05
N MET A 174 9.50 4.74 4.86
CA MET A 174 8.74 3.71 5.56
C MET A 174 9.03 3.69 7.06
N ARG A 175 10.25 4.00 7.49
CA ARG A 175 10.56 4.22 8.92
C ARG A 175 9.84 5.43 9.51
N GLU A 176 9.69 6.54 8.73
CA GLU A 176 8.87 7.68 9.15
C GLU A 176 7.41 7.26 9.31
N ALA A 177 6.85 6.47 8.37
CA ALA A 177 5.50 5.93 8.47
C ALA A 177 5.33 4.98 9.66
N ALA A 178 6.29 4.12 9.94
CA ALA A 178 6.28 3.20 11.08
C ALA A 178 6.23 3.95 12.42
N ALA A 179 7.03 5.01 12.59
CA ALA A 179 7.01 5.85 13.79
C ALA A 179 5.64 6.53 13.99
N ILE A 180 4.94 6.89 12.91
CA ILE A 180 3.59 7.45 12.97
C ILE A 180 2.58 6.37 13.41
N ALA A 181 2.70 5.15 12.89
CA ALA A 181 1.86 4.03 13.30
C ALA A 181 2.06 3.68 14.79
N ASP A 182 3.31 3.65 15.26
CA ASP A 182 3.63 3.45 16.67
C ASP A 182 2.96 4.51 17.56
N ALA A 183 3.07 5.78 17.20
CA ALA A 183 2.45 6.88 17.92
C ALA A 183 0.92 6.73 18.00
N ALA A 184 0.29 6.28 16.92
CA ALA A 184 -1.16 6.06 16.86
C ALA A 184 -1.59 4.89 17.77
N ILE A 185 -0.84 3.78 17.79
CA ILE A 185 -1.06 2.66 18.73
C ILE A 185 -0.93 3.11 20.18
N MET A 186 0.09 3.89 20.52
CA MET A 186 0.27 4.40 21.87
C MET A 186 -0.86 5.38 22.26
N ARG A 187 -1.28 6.23 21.31
CA ARG A 187 -2.44 7.14 21.56
C ARG A 187 -3.73 6.38 21.84
N ALA A 188 -3.98 5.26 21.17
CA ALA A 188 -5.13 4.41 21.45
C ALA A 188 -5.11 3.92 22.93
N ALA A 189 -3.94 3.52 23.45
CA ALA A 189 -3.80 3.14 24.84
C ALA A 189 -4.12 4.28 25.83
N ASP A 190 -3.91 5.54 25.42
CA ASP A 190 -4.25 6.71 26.26
C ASP A 190 -5.73 7.07 26.24
N VAL A 191 -6.45 6.79 25.16
CA VAL A 191 -7.82 7.32 24.97
C VAL A 191 -8.92 6.27 25.16
N ILE A 192 -8.60 5.00 25.05
CA ILE A 192 -9.55 3.91 25.27
C ILE A 192 -9.81 3.78 26.78
N ARG A 193 -11.03 4.13 27.22
CA ARG A 193 -11.45 4.09 28.63
C ARG A 193 -12.93 3.72 28.72
N PRO A 194 -13.40 3.14 29.82
CA PRO A 194 -14.83 2.92 30.03
C PRO A 194 -15.62 4.21 29.86
N GLY A 195 -16.76 4.14 29.16
CA GLY A 195 -17.66 5.26 28.89
C GLY A 195 -17.20 6.17 27.73
N VAL A 196 -16.02 6.03 27.19
CA VAL A 196 -15.59 6.75 25.98
C VAL A 196 -16.24 6.10 24.76
N ARG A 197 -16.77 6.90 23.87
CA ARG A 197 -17.38 6.44 22.62
C ARG A 197 -16.29 5.98 21.67
N GLU A 198 -16.51 4.86 20.95
CA GLU A 198 -15.54 4.34 19.98
C GLU A 198 -15.13 5.39 18.93
N ALA A 199 -16.11 6.16 18.43
CA ALA A 199 -15.87 7.21 17.45
C ALA A 199 -14.94 8.31 17.97
N ASP A 200 -15.01 8.67 19.27
CA ASP A 200 -14.16 9.70 19.86
C ASP A 200 -12.72 9.19 20.01
N ALA A 201 -12.54 7.94 20.43
CA ALA A 201 -11.24 7.31 20.46
C ALA A 201 -10.63 7.17 19.05
N ALA A 202 -11.44 6.77 18.06
CA ALA A 202 -11.02 6.69 16.67
C ALA A 202 -10.56 8.05 16.13
N ALA A 203 -11.29 9.14 16.45
CA ALA A 203 -10.91 10.50 16.03
C ALA A 203 -9.53 10.92 16.58
N GLU A 204 -9.22 10.56 17.83
CA GLU A 204 -7.92 10.84 18.44
C GLU A 204 -6.79 10.05 17.78
N VAL A 205 -7.01 8.77 17.50
CA VAL A 205 -6.03 7.90 16.82
C VAL A 205 -5.80 8.39 15.38
N ILE A 206 -6.87 8.68 14.63
CA ILE A 206 -6.80 9.23 13.27
C ILE A 206 -6.12 10.61 13.28
N GLY A 207 -6.46 11.47 14.24
CA GLY A 207 -5.79 12.75 14.45
C GLY A 207 -4.27 12.58 14.68
N THR A 208 -3.85 11.52 15.36
CA THR A 208 -2.43 11.21 15.54
C THR A 208 -1.78 10.73 14.26
N LEU A 209 -2.46 9.91 13.46
CA LEU A 209 -1.96 9.51 12.12
C LEU A 209 -1.72 10.74 11.22
N VAL A 210 -2.57 11.77 11.31
CA VAL A 210 -2.41 13.01 10.54
C VAL A 210 -1.32 13.91 11.12
N ARG A 211 -1.32 14.14 12.44
CA ARG A 211 -0.28 14.95 13.11
C ARG A 211 1.11 14.37 12.94
N GLY A 212 1.20 13.04 12.89
CA GLY A 212 2.45 12.32 12.68
C GLY A 212 3.31 12.20 13.92
N ALA A 213 4.58 11.87 13.70
CA ALA A 213 5.59 11.67 14.75
C ALA A 213 6.92 12.32 14.35
N ASN A 214 7.74 12.71 15.33
CA ASN A 214 9.09 13.25 15.10
C ASN A 214 9.14 14.45 14.12
N GLY A 215 8.11 15.31 14.14
CA GLY A 215 7.98 16.44 13.20
C GLY A 215 7.65 16.04 11.76
N LYS A 216 7.27 14.79 11.51
CA LYS A 216 6.88 14.25 10.20
C LYS A 216 5.38 13.96 10.20
N PRO A 217 4.54 14.75 9.51
CA PRO A 217 3.10 14.49 9.44
C PRO A 217 2.80 13.28 8.56
N GLY A 218 1.69 12.61 8.83
CA GLY A 218 1.07 11.71 7.88
C GLY A 218 0.54 12.50 6.67
N THR A 219 0.56 11.89 5.49
CA THR A 219 0.12 12.53 4.23
C THR A 219 -1.19 11.98 3.69
N ALA A 220 -1.62 10.84 4.19
CA ALA A 220 -2.92 10.23 3.93
C ALA A 220 -3.28 9.28 5.08
N ILE A 221 -4.49 8.75 5.07
CA ILE A 221 -4.96 7.73 6.01
C ILE A 221 -5.20 6.45 5.20
N ALA A 222 -4.49 5.38 5.56
CA ALA A 222 -4.74 4.04 5.04
C ALA A 222 -6.01 3.42 5.67
N PRO A 223 -6.46 2.26 5.23
CA PRO A 223 -7.51 1.53 5.90
C PRO A 223 -7.30 1.48 7.42
N TYR A 224 -8.35 1.75 8.17
CA TYR A 224 -8.37 1.80 9.61
C TYR A 224 -9.51 0.93 10.12
N CYS A 225 -9.20 -0.05 10.97
CA CYS A 225 -10.17 -0.93 11.57
C CYS A 225 -10.05 -0.84 13.09
N MET A 226 -11.18 -0.64 13.76
CA MET A 226 -11.27 -0.68 15.22
C MET A 226 -12.60 -1.31 15.61
N CYS A 227 -12.56 -2.41 16.31
CA CYS A 227 -13.76 -3.06 16.83
C CYS A 227 -13.57 -3.41 18.29
N SER A 228 -14.67 -3.26 19.05
CA SER A 228 -14.74 -3.73 20.43
C SER A 228 -15.69 -4.92 20.57
N SER A 229 -15.54 -5.66 21.68
CA SER A 229 -16.47 -6.75 22.02
C SER A 229 -17.93 -6.27 22.02
N PRO A 230 -18.88 -7.06 21.53
CA PRO A 230 -18.76 -8.48 21.08
C PRO A 230 -18.34 -8.66 19.62
N ARG A 231 -17.88 -7.62 18.92
CA ARG A 231 -17.60 -7.63 17.49
C ARG A 231 -16.13 -7.99 17.15
N THR A 232 -15.36 -8.55 18.07
CA THR A 232 -13.93 -8.84 17.88
C THR A 232 -13.66 -10.10 17.03
N GLY A 233 -14.69 -10.84 16.65
CA GLY A 233 -14.57 -12.01 15.77
C GLY A 233 -14.45 -11.69 14.27
N THR A 234 -14.28 -10.42 13.89
CA THR A 234 -14.13 -10.00 12.47
C THR A 234 -12.99 -9.02 12.28
N ALA A 235 -12.39 -9.05 11.08
CA ALA A 235 -11.24 -8.24 10.74
C ALA A 235 -11.60 -6.78 10.37
N HIS A 236 -12.60 -6.61 9.49
CA HIS A 236 -12.74 -5.37 8.70
C HIS A 236 -13.97 -4.55 9.13
N ILE A 237 -14.13 -4.39 10.43
CA ILE A 237 -15.18 -3.53 10.98
C ILE A 237 -14.56 -2.24 11.55
N ARG A 238 -15.28 -1.16 11.39
CA ARG A 238 -14.88 0.15 11.90
C ARG A 238 -15.53 0.40 13.25
N TRP A 239 -15.15 1.51 13.89
CA TRP A 239 -15.79 2.05 15.10
C TRP A 239 -17.29 2.25 14.90
N SER A 240 -18.01 2.28 16.00
CA SER A 240 -19.44 2.54 16.05
C SER A 240 -19.77 3.73 16.96
N ASP A 241 -21.06 3.99 17.16
CA ASP A 241 -21.57 4.96 18.12
C ASP A 241 -21.57 4.42 19.57
N ASP A 242 -21.19 3.16 19.76
CA ASP A 242 -21.18 2.52 21.07
C ASP A 242 -20.04 3.06 21.96
N VAL A 243 -20.11 2.79 23.25
CA VAL A 243 -19.12 3.16 24.26
C VAL A 243 -18.34 1.94 24.72
N PHE A 244 -17.10 2.12 25.08
CA PHE A 244 -16.32 1.07 25.72
C PHE A 244 -16.88 0.79 27.12
N ARG A 245 -16.94 -0.48 27.48
CA ARG A 245 -17.39 -0.97 28.77
C ARG A 245 -16.23 -1.58 29.54
N ASP A 246 -16.42 -1.75 30.84
CA ASP A 246 -15.56 -2.62 31.64
C ASP A 246 -15.48 -4.00 30.96
N SER A 247 -14.28 -4.56 30.85
CA SER A 247 -14.00 -5.81 30.14
C SER A 247 -14.13 -5.79 28.59
N SER A 248 -14.31 -4.61 27.97
CA SER A 248 -14.24 -4.53 26.50
C SER A 248 -12.85 -4.92 25.99
N GLN A 249 -12.81 -5.89 25.07
CA GLN A 249 -11.64 -6.13 24.23
C GLN A 249 -11.74 -5.25 22.99
N ILE A 250 -10.64 -4.68 22.54
CA ILE A 250 -10.56 -3.85 21.34
C ILE A 250 -9.43 -4.36 20.45
N ASN A 251 -9.73 -4.69 19.20
CA ASN A 251 -8.76 -4.99 18.16
C ASN A 251 -8.61 -3.76 17.26
N LEU A 252 -7.39 -3.25 17.15
CA LEU A 252 -7.06 -2.06 16.38
C LEU A 252 -6.05 -2.38 15.29
N GLU A 253 -6.35 -1.98 14.07
CA GLU A 253 -5.45 -1.96 12.93
C GLU A 253 -5.31 -0.53 12.41
N VAL A 254 -4.09 -0.03 12.32
CA VAL A 254 -3.77 1.29 11.78
C VAL A 254 -2.79 1.18 10.62
N GLY A 255 -2.97 2.06 9.63
CA GLY A 255 -2.01 2.28 8.57
C GLY A 255 -1.60 3.74 8.51
N ALA A 256 -0.35 4.01 8.84
CA ALA A 256 0.23 5.33 8.67
C ALA A 256 0.77 5.47 7.25
N VAL A 257 0.45 6.58 6.60
CA VAL A 257 0.94 6.89 5.26
C VAL A 257 1.83 8.13 5.29
N ARG A 258 3.06 7.97 4.83
CA ARG A 258 4.02 9.06 4.69
C ARG A 258 4.49 9.14 3.25
N GLN A 259 4.16 10.26 2.56
CA GLN A 259 4.56 10.49 1.16
C GLN A 259 4.21 9.31 0.22
N GLY A 260 3.02 8.74 0.41
CA GLY A 260 2.53 7.59 -0.34
C GLY A 260 2.98 6.22 0.20
N TYR A 261 3.98 6.13 1.08
CA TYR A 261 4.44 4.86 1.67
C TYR A 261 3.71 4.53 2.96
N THR A 262 3.36 3.28 3.12
CA THR A 262 2.52 2.78 4.22
C THR A 262 3.30 1.90 5.18
N ALA A 263 3.07 2.09 6.46
CA ALA A 263 3.40 1.14 7.51
C ALA A 263 2.14 0.76 8.28
N ALA A 264 1.93 -0.54 8.44
CA ALA A 264 0.75 -1.10 9.09
C ALA A 264 1.10 -1.68 10.47
N LEU A 265 0.19 -1.58 11.42
CA LEU A 265 0.38 -2.09 12.76
C LEU A 265 -0.94 -2.47 13.41
N MET A 266 -0.97 -3.66 14.03
CA MET A 266 -2.12 -4.14 14.81
C MET A 266 -1.75 -4.37 16.26
N ARG A 267 -2.66 -3.99 17.16
CA ARG A 267 -2.58 -4.34 18.59
C ARG A 267 -3.98 -4.62 19.17
N THR A 268 -4.00 -5.46 20.19
CA THR A 268 -5.21 -5.74 20.98
C THR A 268 -5.11 -5.09 22.36
N TYR A 269 -6.21 -4.48 22.77
CA TYR A 269 -6.39 -3.84 24.07
C TYR A 269 -7.51 -4.55 24.83
N ILE A 270 -7.45 -4.50 26.16
CA ILE A 270 -8.50 -4.97 27.07
C ILE A 270 -8.66 -3.96 28.19
N ILE A 271 -9.89 -3.56 28.45
CA ILE A 271 -10.22 -2.76 29.64
C ILE A 271 -10.36 -3.73 30.81
N GLY A 272 -9.51 -3.57 31.82
CA GLY A 272 -9.44 -4.48 32.96
C GLY A 272 -8.60 -5.73 32.67
N LYS A 273 -9.00 -6.88 33.24
CA LYS A 273 -8.21 -8.12 33.16
C LYS A 273 -8.60 -8.97 31.94
N PRO A 274 -7.65 -9.45 31.16
CA PRO A 274 -7.91 -10.36 30.07
C PRO A 274 -8.39 -11.73 30.59
N SER A 275 -9.25 -12.39 29.82
CA SER A 275 -9.56 -13.79 30.06
C SER A 275 -8.36 -14.69 29.82
N ASP A 276 -8.32 -15.88 30.45
CA ASP A 276 -7.28 -16.87 30.22
C ASP A 276 -7.19 -17.29 28.74
N ARG A 277 -8.33 -17.31 28.05
CA ARG A 277 -8.39 -17.60 26.61
C ARG A 277 -7.67 -16.53 25.79
N LEU A 278 -7.92 -15.25 26.08
CA LEU A 278 -7.28 -14.13 25.38
C LEU A 278 -5.77 -14.10 25.68
N ARG A 279 -5.37 -14.33 26.93
CA ARG A 279 -3.97 -14.37 27.33
C ARG A 279 -3.19 -15.47 26.61
N ARG A 280 -3.74 -16.71 26.61
CA ARG A 280 -3.12 -17.84 25.90
C ARG A 280 -3.00 -17.59 24.40
N LEU A 281 -4.03 -17.00 23.76
CA LEU A 281 -3.98 -16.67 22.33
C LEU A 281 -2.91 -15.60 22.07
N HIS A 282 -2.84 -14.55 22.88
CA HIS A 282 -1.80 -13.55 22.80
C HIS A 282 -0.39 -14.15 22.87
N GLU A 283 -0.14 -15.00 23.86
CA GLU A 283 1.16 -15.67 24.04
C GLU A 283 1.53 -16.54 22.83
N ALA A 284 0.55 -17.28 22.30
CA ALA A 284 0.75 -18.13 21.12
C ALA A 284 1.06 -17.31 19.85
N GLU A 285 0.31 -16.20 19.64
CA GLU A 285 0.51 -15.32 18.49
C GLU A 285 1.84 -14.58 18.55
N VAL A 286 2.26 -14.12 19.74
CA VAL A 286 3.59 -13.49 19.93
C VAL A 286 4.70 -14.49 19.65
N ALA A 287 4.61 -15.72 20.17
CA ALA A 287 5.60 -16.77 19.91
C ALA A 287 5.66 -17.10 18.41
N GLY A 288 4.49 -17.16 17.74
CA GLY A 288 4.39 -17.37 16.29
C GLY A 288 5.01 -16.23 15.49
N LEU A 289 4.76 -14.98 15.89
CA LEU A 289 5.37 -13.78 15.30
C LEU A 289 6.90 -13.83 15.37
N GLU A 290 7.44 -14.18 16.53
CA GLU A 290 8.88 -14.31 16.73
C GLU A 290 9.47 -15.43 15.86
N ALA A 291 8.80 -16.58 15.77
CA ALA A 291 9.22 -17.69 14.92
C ALA A 291 9.24 -17.29 13.44
N ALA A 292 8.23 -16.56 12.97
CA ALA A 292 8.18 -16.04 11.60
C ALA A 292 9.34 -15.08 11.33
N LEU A 293 9.53 -14.06 12.20
CA LEU A 293 10.59 -13.06 12.04
C LEU A 293 12.00 -13.68 12.09
N ASN A 294 12.22 -14.67 12.96
CA ASN A 294 13.49 -15.41 13.04
C ASN A 294 13.78 -16.29 11.81
N THR A 295 12.77 -16.60 11.00
CA THR A 295 12.93 -17.36 9.76
C THR A 295 13.30 -16.44 8.58
N VAL A 296 13.03 -15.15 8.68
CA VAL A 296 13.34 -14.16 7.63
C VAL A 296 14.85 -14.06 7.42
N ARG A 297 15.30 -14.35 6.20
CA ARG A 297 16.66 -14.13 5.71
C ARG A 297 16.67 -14.14 4.19
N PRO A 298 17.65 -13.54 3.53
CA PRO A 298 17.83 -13.71 2.10
C PRO A 298 17.90 -15.21 1.71
N GLY A 299 17.17 -15.59 0.66
CA GLY A 299 17.11 -16.97 0.18
C GLY A 299 15.99 -17.81 0.83
N ALA A 300 15.43 -17.44 1.97
CA ALA A 300 14.21 -18.07 2.50
C ALA A 300 13.01 -17.71 1.60
N THR A 301 11.99 -18.56 1.60
CA THR A 301 10.75 -18.33 0.87
C THR A 301 9.66 -17.73 1.77
N CYS A 302 8.68 -17.05 1.17
CA CYS A 302 7.49 -16.59 1.88
C CYS A 302 6.75 -17.75 2.59
N SER A 303 6.73 -18.93 1.97
CA SER A 303 6.15 -20.15 2.55
C SER A 303 6.88 -20.61 3.81
N GLU A 304 8.23 -20.57 3.83
CA GLU A 304 9.01 -20.94 5.02
C GLU A 304 8.70 -20.04 6.21
N VAL A 305 8.60 -18.72 5.97
CA VAL A 305 8.26 -17.73 7.02
C VAL A 305 6.86 -17.98 7.57
N ALA A 306 5.87 -18.20 6.68
CA ALA A 306 4.50 -18.48 7.09
C ALA A 306 4.38 -19.81 7.86
N ASN A 307 5.07 -20.85 7.40
CA ASN A 307 5.05 -22.17 8.04
C ASN A 307 5.73 -22.20 9.41
N ALA A 308 6.71 -21.32 9.64
CA ALA A 308 7.28 -21.14 10.97
C ALA A 308 6.24 -20.62 11.97
N PHE A 309 5.41 -19.66 11.54
CA PHE A 309 4.28 -19.17 12.32
C PHE A 309 3.25 -20.27 12.57
N TYR A 310 2.70 -20.90 11.52
CA TYR A 310 1.62 -21.87 11.64
C TYR A 310 1.99 -23.03 12.58
N ARG A 311 3.18 -23.61 12.40
CA ARG A 311 3.66 -24.71 13.27
C ARG A 311 3.83 -24.30 14.72
N THR A 312 4.20 -23.05 14.97
CA THR A 312 4.34 -22.54 16.34
C THR A 312 2.96 -22.36 16.99
N LEU A 313 2.02 -21.82 16.23
CA LEU A 313 0.64 -21.63 16.69
C LEU A 313 -0.05 -22.98 16.99
N GLU A 314 0.10 -23.96 16.09
CA GLU A 314 -0.44 -25.32 16.26
C GLU A 314 0.07 -26.02 17.52
N LYS A 315 1.36 -25.89 17.85
CA LYS A 315 1.94 -26.42 19.10
C LYS A 315 1.30 -25.83 20.36
N GLN A 316 0.72 -24.64 20.27
CA GLN A 316 -0.01 -23.97 21.35
C GLN A 316 -1.52 -24.28 21.34
N GLY A 317 -1.97 -25.15 20.41
CA GLY A 317 -3.36 -25.56 20.30
C GLY A 317 -4.27 -24.58 19.56
N PHE A 318 -3.69 -23.69 18.76
CA PHE A 318 -4.42 -22.76 17.91
C PHE A 318 -4.10 -22.99 16.44
N THR A 319 -4.99 -22.54 15.56
CA THR A 319 -4.81 -22.58 14.11
C THR A 319 -5.16 -21.21 13.51
N LYS A 320 -4.64 -20.94 12.33
CA LYS A 320 -4.98 -19.77 11.53
C LYS A 320 -5.19 -20.21 10.09
N GLU A 321 -6.37 -19.90 9.55
CA GLU A 321 -6.72 -20.23 8.17
C GLU A 321 -6.15 -19.25 7.15
N SER A 322 -6.16 -17.96 7.48
CA SER A 322 -5.71 -16.90 6.56
C SER A 322 -4.17 -16.80 6.52
N ARG A 323 -3.66 -16.17 5.45
CA ARG A 323 -2.23 -15.86 5.30
C ARG A 323 -1.67 -15.07 6.50
N CYS A 324 -0.34 -15.18 6.70
CA CYS A 324 0.38 -14.48 7.78
C CYS A 324 0.84 -13.08 7.41
N GLY A 325 0.58 -12.60 6.20
CA GLY A 325 1.00 -11.28 5.77
C GLY A 325 1.17 -11.16 4.27
N TYR A 326 1.67 -10.01 3.85
CA TYR A 326 1.81 -9.62 2.46
C TYR A 326 2.83 -8.51 2.30
N ALA A 327 3.34 -8.34 1.06
CA ALA A 327 4.21 -7.22 0.74
C ALA A 327 3.45 -5.90 0.89
N ILE A 328 4.13 -4.90 1.46
CA ILE A 328 3.61 -3.55 1.74
C ILE A 328 4.58 -2.50 1.20
N GLY A 329 4.08 -1.35 0.82
CA GLY A 329 4.90 -0.24 0.34
C GLY A 329 4.04 0.98 0.05
N ILE A 330 3.92 1.38 -1.22
CA ILE A 330 3.00 2.44 -1.63
C ILE A 330 1.55 1.95 -1.49
N ASP A 331 1.26 0.70 -1.85
CA ASP A 331 -0.02 0.08 -1.54
C ASP A 331 -0.01 -0.55 -0.14
N TRP A 332 -1.18 -0.59 0.49
CA TRP A 332 -1.42 -1.35 1.71
C TRP A 332 -1.12 -2.83 1.51
N THR A 333 -1.60 -3.40 0.42
CA THR A 333 -1.29 -4.77 -0.01
C THR A 333 -0.72 -4.70 -1.42
N GLU A 334 0.57 -4.91 -1.58
CA GLU A 334 1.15 -5.04 -2.91
C GLU A 334 0.79 -6.41 -3.50
N PRO A 335 0.29 -6.49 -4.74
CA PRO A 335 -0.21 -7.74 -5.33
C PRO A 335 0.94 -8.62 -5.84
N THR A 336 1.93 -8.91 -4.98
CA THR A 336 3.16 -9.65 -5.29
C THR A 336 3.37 -10.79 -4.29
N ALA A 337 4.39 -10.71 -3.45
CA ALA A 337 4.74 -11.72 -2.46
C ALA A 337 3.72 -11.76 -1.30
N SER A 338 3.39 -12.95 -0.83
CA SER A 338 2.45 -13.17 0.27
C SER A 338 3.00 -14.19 1.26
N LEU A 339 3.02 -13.85 2.55
CA LEU A 339 3.44 -14.77 3.61
C LEU A 339 2.33 -15.80 3.85
N ARG A 340 2.33 -16.85 3.05
CA ARG A 340 1.38 -17.97 3.13
C ARG A 340 2.05 -19.26 2.70
N ASP A 341 1.47 -20.37 3.10
CA ASP A 341 1.93 -21.67 2.61
C ASP A 341 1.82 -21.76 1.08
N GLY A 342 2.83 -22.35 0.45
CA GLY A 342 2.95 -22.52 -1.00
C GLY A 342 3.44 -21.30 -1.78
N ASP A 343 3.63 -20.12 -1.16
CA ASP A 343 4.25 -18.98 -1.87
C ASP A 343 5.78 -19.14 -1.85
N MET A 344 6.33 -19.52 -2.99
CA MET A 344 7.76 -19.81 -3.17
C MET A 344 8.58 -18.58 -3.53
N THR A 345 8.03 -17.37 -3.41
CA THR A 345 8.78 -16.11 -3.61
C THR A 345 9.97 -16.08 -2.67
N VAL A 346 11.16 -15.99 -3.24
CA VAL A 346 12.41 -15.93 -2.50
C VAL A 346 12.64 -14.53 -1.95
N LEU A 347 12.87 -14.44 -0.66
CA LEU A 347 13.14 -13.18 0.03
C LEU A 347 14.49 -12.60 -0.39
N LYS A 348 14.49 -11.31 -0.68
CA LYS A 348 15.67 -10.51 -1.03
C LYS A 348 15.78 -9.32 -0.07
N PRO A 349 16.99 -8.81 0.19
CA PRO A 349 17.16 -7.57 0.95
C PRO A 349 16.27 -6.45 0.42
N ASN A 350 15.75 -5.64 1.33
CA ASN A 350 14.85 -4.53 1.07
C ASN A 350 13.42 -4.88 0.56
N MET A 351 13.05 -6.15 0.53
CA MET A 351 11.63 -6.49 0.51
C MET A 351 10.99 -6.11 1.84
N THR A 352 9.79 -5.54 1.80
CA THR A 352 9.05 -5.11 2.99
C THR A 352 7.71 -5.80 3.08
N PHE A 353 7.32 -6.18 4.29
CA PHE A 353 6.11 -6.95 4.57
C PHE A 353 5.36 -6.40 5.78
N HIS A 354 4.05 -6.46 5.74
CA HIS A 354 3.19 -6.47 6.90
C HIS A 354 2.98 -7.93 7.32
N VAL A 355 3.66 -8.38 8.39
CA VAL A 355 3.35 -9.67 9.01
C VAL A 355 2.12 -9.47 9.88
N MET A 356 0.98 -9.94 9.38
CA MET A 356 -0.36 -9.68 9.90
C MET A 356 -0.93 -10.96 10.53
N LEU A 357 -0.99 -10.99 11.85
CA LEU A 357 -1.40 -12.13 12.64
C LEU A 357 -2.74 -11.85 13.35
N GLY A 358 -3.73 -11.40 12.58
CA GLY A 358 -5.10 -11.37 13.03
C GLY A 358 -5.67 -12.78 12.99
N ASN A 359 -6.26 -13.24 14.09
CA ASN A 359 -6.86 -14.57 14.23
C ASN A 359 -8.29 -14.42 14.75
N TRP A 360 -9.26 -14.79 13.95
CA TRP A 360 -10.70 -14.72 14.25
C TRP A 360 -11.20 -16.14 14.44
N ILE A 361 -11.42 -16.50 15.70
CA ILE A 361 -11.66 -17.89 16.14
C ILE A 361 -13.15 -18.22 16.19
N ASP A 362 -13.96 -17.27 16.73
CA ASP A 362 -15.40 -17.40 16.83
C ASP A 362 -16.06 -16.09 16.35
N GLU A 363 -17.38 -16.07 16.22
CA GLU A 363 -18.12 -14.91 15.74
C GLU A 363 -17.94 -13.67 16.64
N ASP A 364 -17.66 -13.85 17.91
CA ASP A 364 -17.48 -12.79 18.91
C ASP A 364 -16.06 -12.69 19.48
N PHE A 365 -15.13 -13.54 19.02
CA PHE A 365 -13.79 -13.61 19.55
C PHE A 365 -12.70 -13.70 18.50
N GLY A 366 -11.81 -12.72 18.51
CA GLY A 366 -10.59 -12.68 17.71
C GLY A 366 -9.51 -11.88 18.42
N TYR A 367 -8.33 -11.92 17.86
CA TYR A 367 -7.14 -11.24 18.37
C TYR A 367 -6.33 -10.70 17.20
N ALA A 368 -5.61 -9.59 17.42
CA ALA A 368 -4.77 -8.99 16.39
C ALA A 368 -3.44 -8.50 16.93
N ILE A 369 -2.37 -8.93 16.28
CA ILE A 369 -1.02 -8.39 16.43
C ILE A 369 -0.34 -8.37 15.06
N SER A 370 0.50 -7.38 14.80
CA SER A 370 1.27 -7.33 13.56
C SER A 370 2.52 -6.49 13.69
N GLU A 371 3.40 -6.58 12.69
CA GLU A 371 4.56 -5.70 12.51
C GLU A 371 4.76 -5.39 11.04
N THR A 372 5.30 -4.20 10.75
CA THR A 372 5.93 -3.92 9.46
C THR A 372 7.42 -4.18 9.57
N PHE A 373 7.96 -5.00 8.69
CA PHE A 373 9.40 -5.32 8.67
C PHE A 373 9.99 -5.24 7.27
N ARG A 374 11.31 -5.08 7.18
CA ARG A 374 12.11 -5.29 5.97
C ARG A 374 13.01 -6.51 6.11
N VAL A 375 13.35 -7.12 5.00
CA VAL A 375 14.41 -8.12 4.89
C VAL A 375 15.75 -7.38 4.80
N THR A 376 16.71 -7.76 5.63
CA THR A 376 18.11 -7.29 5.57
C THR A 376 19.02 -8.44 5.16
N ASP A 377 20.30 -8.17 4.93
CA ASP A 377 21.29 -9.22 4.63
C ASP A 377 21.43 -10.25 5.77
N SER A 378 21.09 -9.87 7.01
CA SER A 378 21.24 -10.71 8.21
C SER A 378 19.92 -11.23 8.79
N GLY A 379 18.74 -10.81 8.27
CA GLY A 379 17.44 -11.22 8.81
C GLY A 379 16.37 -10.14 8.71
N ALA A 380 15.34 -10.23 9.55
CA ALA A 380 14.30 -9.21 9.63
C ALA A 380 14.76 -7.98 10.42
N GLU A 381 14.55 -6.80 9.87
CA GLU A 381 14.53 -5.55 10.62
C GLU A 381 13.07 -5.12 10.78
N VAL A 382 12.57 -5.12 12.00
CA VAL A 382 11.22 -4.63 12.30
C VAL A 382 11.27 -3.11 12.35
N LEU A 383 10.41 -2.47 11.54
CA LEU A 383 10.37 -1.00 11.42
C LEU A 383 9.45 -0.37 12.48
N THR A 384 8.46 -1.10 12.96
CA THR A 384 7.53 -0.71 14.02
C THR A 384 8.09 -1.07 15.39
N THR A 385 7.86 -0.24 16.41
CA THR A 385 8.49 -0.37 17.74
C THR A 385 7.50 -0.40 18.90
N ALA A 386 6.19 -0.24 18.65
CA ALA A 386 5.17 -0.33 19.69
C ALA A 386 5.23 -1.69 20.40
N PRO A 387 5.10 -1.74 21.74
CA PRO A 387 5.27 -2.97 22.51
C PRO A 387 4.36 -4.10 22.02
N ARG A 388 4.93 -5.33 21.91
CA ARG A 388 4.21 -6.57 21.58
C ARG A 388 3.52 -7.14 22.82
N LYS A 389 2.66 -6.36 23.43
CA LYS A 389 1.92 -6.77 24.62
C LYS A 389 0.43 -6.70 24.38
N LEU A 390 -0.33 -7.44 25.17
CA LEU A 390 -1.73 -7.16 25.38
C LEU A 390 -1.80 -5.88 26.26
N PHE A 391 -2.43 -4.82 25.74
CA PHE A 391 -2.57 -3.57 26.47
C PHE A 391 -3.72 -3.72 27.48
N GLU A 392 -3.41 -3.90 28.75
CA GLU A 392 -4.35 -3.90 29.86
C GLU A 392 -4.54 -2.43 30.33
N LEU A 393 -5.79 -1.91 30.19
CA LEU A 393 -6.16 -0.51 30.44
C LEU A 393 -7.02 -0.35 31.69
#